data_d370d1c5099d7d7279a55e45b54621c4
#
_entry.id   d370d1c5099d7d7279a55e45b54621c4
#
_cell.length_a   1.000
_cell.length_b   1.000
_cell.length_c   1.000
_cell.angle_alpha   90.00
_cell.angle_beta   90.00
_cell.angle_gamma   90.00
#
_symmetry.space_group_name_H-M   'P 1'
#
loop_
_entity.id
_entity.type
_entity.pdbx_description
1 polymer ?
#
loop_
_entity_poly.entity_id
_entity_poly.type
_entity_poly.pdbx_seq_one_letter_code
_entity_poly.pdbx_strand_id
1 'polypeptide(L)'
;VEFSAQDVMRADWEFVKRLYEVAIEAGATTINIPDTVGYGTPQEYGALIRRIRDEVVRGRDVIISTHTHDDLGMATANALAGVENGAGQIECTINGIGERAGNCALEEVVMALYVRRDWYKAYTRINTREIYRVSRLVERYTGMPVPPNKAIVGDNAFAHESGIHQDGVIKHRATYEIMD
;
A
#
# COMPACT_ATOMS: atom_id res chain seq x y z
N VAL A 1 -13.85 -16.37 1.04
CA VAL A 1 -12.53 -17.02 1.15
C VAL A 1 -11.53 -16.21 0.31
N GLU A 2 -10.37 -15.90 0.88
CA GLU A 2 -9.25 -15.31 0.17
C GLU A 2 -8.23 -16.38 -0.21
N PHE A 3 -7.75 -16.35 -1.44
CA PHE A 3 -6.69 -17.22 -1.92
C PHE A 3 -5.46 -16.37 -2.28
N SER A 4 -4.31 -16.74 -1.75
CA SER A 4 -3.02 -16.09 -2.01
C SER A 4 -2.06 -17.07 -2.69
N ALA A 5 -1.54 -16.69 -3.84
CA ALA A 5 -0.41 -17.37 -4.45
C ALA A 5 0.91 -16.89 -3.83
N GLN A 6 2.04 -17.40 -4.31
CA GLN A 6 3.35 -16.97 -3.88
C GLN A 6 4.19 -16.58 -5.09
N ASP A 7 4.97 -15.49 -4.95
CA ASP A 7 5.93 -15.02 -5.95
C ASP A 7 5.36 -14.78 -7.35
N VAL A 8 4.18 -14.17 -7.41
CA VAL A 8 3.43 -13.95 -8.66
C VAL A 8 4.19 -13.08 -9.64
N MET A 9 5.01 -12.13 -9.14
CA MET A 9 5.79 -11.23 -9.99
C MET A 9 6.82 -11.95 -10.88
N ARG A 10 7.34 -13.10 -10.43
CA ARG A 10 8.40 -13.83 -11.14
C ARG A 10 7.95 -15.18 -11.68
N ALA A 11 6.70 -15.57 -11.41
CA ALA A 11 6.13 -16.84 -11.84
C ALA A 11 5.70 -16.81 -13.33
N ASP A 12 5.60 -17.99 -13.93
CA ASP A 12 5.07 -18.14 -15.30
C ASP A 12 3.61 -17.67 -15.35
N TRP A 13 3.30 -16.83 -16.33
CA TRP A 13 1.98 -16.22 -16.45
C TRP A 13 0.85 -17.24 -16.67
N GLU A 14 1.04 -18.22 -17.52
CA GLU A 14 -0.02 -19.18 -17.83
C GLU A 14 -0.32 -20.06 -16.61
N PHE A 15 0.69 -20.37 -15.82
CA PHE A 15 0.52 -21.05 -14.54
C PHE A 15 -0.24 -20.16 -13.54
N VAL A 16 0.16 -18.90 -13.35
CA VAL A 16 -0.50 -17.94 -12.46
C VAL A 16 -1.97 -17.75 -12.82
N LYS A 17 -2.24 -17.54 -14.09
CA LYS A 17 -3.59 -17.38 -14.62
C LYS A 17 -4.46 -18.58 -14.28
N ARG A 18 -4.01 -19.79 -14.62
CA ARG A 18 -4.76 -21.03 -14.35
C ARG A 18 -4.97 -21.24 -12.86
N LEU A 19 -3.96 -20.94 -12.02
CA LEU A 19 -4.03 -21.09 -10.57
C LEU A 19 -5.16 -20.23 -9.99
N TYR A 20 -5.23 -18.96 -10.37
CA TYR A 20 -6.28 -18.06 -9.88
C TYR A 20 -7.66 -18.40 -10.49
N GLU A 21 -7.74 -18.82 -11.75
CA GLU A 21 -9.00 -19.30 -12.35
C GLU A 21 -9.57 -20.48 -11.54
N VAL A 22 -8.75 -21.47 -11.21
CA VAL A 22 -9.15 -22.63 -10.38
C VAL A 22 -9.56 -22.20 -8.97
N ALA A 23 -8.82 -21.28 -8.35
CA ALA A 23 -9.18 -20.77 -7.03
C ALA A 23 -10.55 -20.07 -7.03
N ILE A 24 -10.83 -19.26 -8.05
CA ILE A 24 -12.11 -18.58 -8.21
C ILE A 24 -13.24 -19.59 -8.46
N GLU A 25 -13.02 -20.56 -9.32
CA GLU A 25 -13.98 -21.64 -9.60
C GLU A 25 -14.28 -22.48 -8.34
N ALA A 26 -13.29 -22.65 -7.46
CA ALA A 26 -13.43 -23.31 -6.17
C ALA A 26 -14.13 -22.43 -5.10
N GLY A 27 -14.47 -21.18 -5.42
CA GLY A 27 -15.24 -20.28 -4.55
C GLY A 27 -14.42 -19.21 -3.82
N ALA A 28 -13.21 -18.90 -4.26
CA ALA A 28 -12.49 -17.72 -3.76
C ALA A 28 -13.23 -16.45 -4.18
N THR A 29 -13.50 -15.58 -3.21
CA THR A 29 -14.14 -14.27 -3.42
C THR A 29 -13.13 -13.13 -3.41
N THR A 30 -11.91 -13.41 -2.98
CA THR A 30 -10.77 -12.50 -3.02
C THR A 30 -9.55 -13.28 -3.50
N ILE A 31 -8.81 -12.71 -4.42
CA ILE A 31 -7.52 -13.23 -4.85
C ILE A 31 -6.43 -12.22 -4.51
N ASN A 32 -5.42 -12.68 -3.79
CA ASN A 32 -4.31 -11.85 -3.34
C ASN A 32 -3.10 -12.03 -4.25
N ILE A 33 -2.54 -10.93 -4.71
CA ILE A 33 -1.47 -10.87 -5.70
C ILE A 33 -0.18 -10.41 -5.00
N PRO A 34 0.67 -11.33 -4.50
CA PRO A 34 1.85 -10.93 -3.76
C PRO A 34 3.06 -10.62 -4.65
N ASP A 35 3.69 -9.49 -4.38
CA ASP A 35 5.09 -9.22 -4.68
C ASP A 35 5.92 -9.71 -3.50
N THR A 36 6.14 -11.01 -3.45
CA THR A 36 6.65 -11.74 -2.28
C THR A 36 8.07 -11.32 -1.87
N VAL A 37 8.87 -10.85 -2.81
CA VAL A 37 10.27 -10.47 -2.55
C VAL A 37 10.55 -8.99 -2.80
N GLY A 38 9.50 -8.17 -2.93
CA GLY A 38 9.64 -6.74 -3.16
C GLY A 38 10.42 -6.40 -4.44
N TYR A 39 10.19 -7.19 -5.50
CA TYR A 39 10.95 -7.14 -6.75
C TYR A 39 10.35 -6.20 -7.79
N GLY A 40 9.02 -6.07 -7.79
CA GLY A 40 8.29 -5.32 -8.81
C GLY A 40 8.49 -3.82 -8.73
N THR A 41 8.52 -3.16 -9.87
CA THR A 41 8.33 -1.71 -9.96
C THR A 41 6.83 -1.37 -9.96
N PRO A 42 6.44 -0.12 -9.62
CA PRO A 42 5.02 0.26 -9.65
C PRO A 42 4.36 0.05 -11.01
N GLN A 43 5.07 0.28 -12.10
CA GLN A 43 4.57 0.08 -13.46
C GLN A 43 4.32 -1.40 -13.77
N GLU A 44 5.27 -2.26 -13.42
CA GLU A 44 5.15 -3.71 -13.61
C GLU A 44 4.06 -4.31 -12.77
N TYR A 45 4.00 -3.94 -11.48
CA TYR A 45 2.98 -4.42 -10.55
C TYR A 45 1.57 -3.95 -10.97
N GLY A 46 1.42 -2.68 -11.33
CA GLY A 46 0.16 -2.15 -11.86
C GLY A 46 -0.27 -2.86 -13.16
N ALA A 47 0.67 -3.14 -14.07
CA ALA A 47 0.39 -3.89 -15.29
C ALA A 47 -0.05 -5.33 -14.99
N LEU A 48 0.56 -5.99 -14.00
CA LEU A 48 0.15 -7.32 -13.54
C LEU A 48 -1.28 -7.30 -13.00
N ILE A 49 -1.63 -6.36 -12.11
CA ILE A 49 -2.98 -6.22 -11.55
C ILE A 49 -4.00 -6.00 -12.68
N ARG A 50 -3.70 -5.14 -13.64
CA ARG A 50 -4.57 -4.92 -14.81
C ARG A 50 -4.77 -6.22 -15.60
N ARG A 51 -3.69 -6.95 -15.83
CA ARG A 51 -3.74 -8.23 -16.55
C ARG A 51 -4.58 -9.27 -15.80
N ILE A 52 -4.44 -9.39 -14.49
CA ILE A 52 -5.28 -10.23 -13.63
C ILE A 52 -6.76 -9.83 -13.77
N ARG A 53 -7.05 -8.52 -13.66
CA ARG A 53 -8.43 -8.02 -13.82
C ARG A 53 -9.02 -8.43 -15.19
N ASP A 54 -8.28 -8.22 -16.26
CA ASP A 54 -8.78 -8.34 -17.61
C ASP A 54 -8.80 -9.80 -18.12
N GLU A 55 -7.81 -10.62 -17.73
CA GLU A 55 -7.67 -11.99 -18.22
C GLU A 55 -8.14 -13.08 -17.24
N VAL A 56 -8.13 -12.78 -15.91
CA VAL A 56 -8.52 -13.75 -14.88
C VAL A 56 -9.90 -13.42 -14.32
N VAL A 57 -10.08 -12.23 -13.74
CA VAL A 57 -11.35 -11.85 -13.11
C VAL A 57 -12.47 -11.67 -14.13
N ARG A 58 -12.23 -10.98 -15.24
CA ARG A 58 -13.18 -10.84 -16.37
C ARG A 58 -14.58 -10.39 -15.96
N GLY A 59 -14.66 -9.45 -15.02
CA GLY A 59 -15.92 -8.90 -14.53
C GLY A 59 -16.70 -9.78 -13.56
N ARG A 60 -16.14 -10.89 -13.11
CA ARG A 60 -16.70 -11.69 -11.99
C ARG A 60 -16.64 -10.89 -10.70
N ASP A 61 -17.55 -11.16 -9.77
CA ASP A 61 -17.57 -10.52 -8.43
C ASP A 61 -16.48 -11.12 -7.55
N VAL A 62 -15.24 -10.75 -7.85
CA VAL A 62 -14.01 -11.18 -7.14
C VAL A 62 -13.15 -9.96 -6.87
N ILE A 63 -12.74 -9.80 -5.63
CA ILE A 63 -11.85 -8.72 -5.21
C ILE A 63 -10.40 -9.08 -5.54
N ILE A 64 -9.66 -8.15 -6.15
CA ILE A 64 -8.22 -8.25 -6.29
C ILE A 64 -7.59 -7.55 -5.09
N SER A 65 -6.77 -8.27 -4.34
CA SER A 65 -6.00 -7.78 -3.20
C SER A 65 -4.53 -7.62 -3.57
N THR A 66 -3.92 -6.54 -3.12
CA THR A 66 -2.46 -6.35 -3.25
C THR A 66 -1.76 -6.74 -1.97
N HIS A 67 -0.58 -7.38 -2.10
CA HIS A 67 0.33 -7.68 -1.00
C HIS A 67 1.75 -7.40 -1.46
N THR A 68 2.38 -6.39 -0.90
CA THR A 68 3.67 -5.91 -1.41
C THR A 68 4.70 -5.81 -0.29
N HIS A 69 5.92 -6.31 -0.58
CA HIS A 69 7.07 -6.22 0.31
C HIS A 69 7.98 -5.05 -0.09
N ASP A 70 8.80 -4.59 0.86
CA ASP A 70 9.49 -3.30 0.76
C ASP A 70 11.00 -3.42 0.52
N ASP A 71 11.45 -4.54 -0.04
CA ASP A 71 12.88 -4.83 -0.22
C ASP A 71 13.61 -3.78 -1.07
N LEU A 72 12.92 -3.16 -2.01
CA LEU A 72 13.42 -2.04 -2.82
C LEU A 72 12.83 -0.68 -2.42
N GLY A 73 12.10 -0.58 -1.30
CA GLY A 73 11.47 0.66 -0.85
C GLY A 73 10.28 1.09 -1.70
N MET A 74 9.60 0.15 -2.37
CA MET A 74 8.49 0.46 -3.30
C MET A 74 7.15 -0.15 -2.90
N ALA A 75 7.04 -0.76 -1.72
CA ALA A 75 5.82 -1.47 -1.33
C ALA A 75 4.56 -0.60 -1.40
N THR A 76 4.60 0.59 -0.81
CA THR A 76 3.47 1.52 -0.84
C THR A 76 3.16 2.00 -2.25
N ALA A 77 4.18 2.29 -3.06
CA ALA A 77 4.00 2.72 -4.45
C ALA A 77 3.39 1.60 -5.31
N ASN A 78 3.83 0.36 -5.11
CA ASN A 78 3.28 -0.82 -5.79
C ASN A 78 1.81 -1.05 -5.41
N ALA A 79 1.47 -1.00 -4.11
CA ALA A 79 0.09 -1.13 -3.65
C ALA A 79 -0.83 -0.07 -4.25
N LEU A 80 -0.40 1.19 -4.30
CA LEU A 80 -1.15 2.29 -4.92
C LEU A 80 -1.29 2.12 -6.43
N ALA A 81 -0.24 1.67 -7.13
CA ALA A 81 -0.34 1.31 -8.54
C ALA A 81 -1.34 0.17 -8.77
N GLY A 82 -1.45 -0.78 -7.83
CA GLY A 82 -2.48 -1.81 -7.83
C GLY A 82 -3.89 -1.22 -7.79
N VAL A 83 -4.15 -0.25 -6.92
CA VAL A 83 -5.45 0.45 -6.84
C VAL A 83 -5.80 1.13 -8.16
N GLU A 84 -4.86 1.85 -8.76
CA GLU A 84 -5.07 2.51 -10.07
C GLU A 84 -5.44 1.52 -11.18
N ASN A 85 -5.05 0.25 -11.03
CA ASN A 85 -5.27 -0.79 -12.03
C ASN A 85 -6.39 -1.78 -11.68
N GLY A 86 -7.13 -1.53 -10.57
CA GLY A 86 -8.37 -2.25 -10.27
C GLY A 86 -8.33 -3.13 -9.03
N ALA A 87 -7.30 -3.04 -8.20
CA ALA A 87 -7.34 -3.67 -6.88
C ALA A 87 -8.36 -2.97 -5.97
N GLY A 88 -9.18 -3.78 -5.30
CA GLY A 88 -10.19 -3.33 -4.35
C GLY A 88 -9.79 -3.51 -2.89
N GLN A 89 -8.68 -4.19 -2.63
CA GLN A 89 -8.15 -4.44 -1.30
C GLN A 89 -6.63 -4.26 -1.29
N ILE A 90 -6.10 -3.75 -0.18
CA ILE A 90 -4.66 -3.65 0.08
C ILE A 90 -4.37 -4.34 1.41
N GLU A 91 -3.49 -5.33 1.40
CA GLU A 91 -2.86 -5.85 2.61
C GLU A 91 -1.69 -4.94 2.97
N CYS A 92 -1.70 -4.44 4.18
CA CYS A 92 -0.69 -3.52 4.67
C CYS A 92 -0.52 -3.69 6.19
N THR A 93 0.56 -3.17 6.72
CA THR A 93 0.87 -3.27 8.15
C THR A 93 1.14 -1.89 8.74
N ILE A 94 0.83 -1.73 10.03
CA ILE A 94 1.15 -0.50 10.74
C ILE A 94 2.68 -0.37 10.83
N ASN A 95 3.19 0.82 10.51
CA ASN A 95 4.62 1.13 10.41
C ASN A 95 5.38 0.35 9.33
N GLY A 96 4.68 -0.37 8.45
CA GLY A 96 5.31 -1.20 7.44
C GLY A 96 6.04 -2.43 7.98
N ILE A 97 5.75 -2.85 9.21
CA ILE A 97 6.41 -4.02 9.83
C ILE A 97 6.08 -5.29 9.04
N GLY A 98 7.08 -6.12 8.77
CA GLY A 98 6.91 -7.38 8.04
C GLY A 98 8.22 -8.11 7.84
N GLU A 99 8.19 -9.07 6.94
CA GLU A 99 9.37 -9.84 6.56
C GLU A 99 10.47 -8.94 5.95
N ARG A 100 11.72 -9.19 6.28
CA ARG A 100 12.92 -8.51 5.77
C ARG A 100 12.87 -6.99 5.94
N ALA A 101 12.62 -6.23 4.85
CA ALA A 101 12.50 -4.76 4.88
C ALA A 101 11.08 -4.28 5.26
N GLY A 102 10.13 -5.19 5.36
CA GLY A 102 8.76 -4.91 5.73
C GLY A 102 7.76 -5.01 4.58
N ASN A 103 6.56 -4.53 4.85
CA ASN A 103 5.42 -4.52 3.96
C ASN A 103 4.97 -3.10 3.63
N CYS A 104 3.99 -2.99 2.75
CA CYS A 104 3.26 -1.75 2.55
C CYS A 104 2.79 -1.15 3.89
N ALA A 105 3.09 0.12 4.13
CA ALA A 105 2.73 0.80 5.37
C ALA A 105 1.29 1.33 5.30
N LEU A 106 0.46 0.95 6.29
CA LEU A 106 -0.95 1.35 6.36
C LEU A 106 -1.12 2.86 6.36
N GLU A 107 -0.36 3.56 7.19
CA GLU A 107 -0.40 5.02 7.32
C GLU A 107 -0.12 5.74 6.00
N GLU A 108 0.83 5.23 5.22
CA GLU A 108 1.22 5.82 3.93
C GLU A 108 0.11 5.65 2.88
N VAL A 109 -0.42 4.42 2.74
CA VAL A 109 -1.52 4.14 1.82
C VAL A 109 -2.76 4.95 2.18
N VAL A 110 -3.16 4.93 3.45
CA VAL A 110 -4.37 5.61 3.91
C VAL A 110 -4.27 7.10 3.66
N MET A 111 -3.14 7.71 4.00
CA MET A 111 -2.94 9.15 3.79
C MET A 111 -2.77 9.51 2.32
N ALA A 112 -2.14 8.67 1.49
CA ALA A 112 -2.09 8.88 0.04
C ALA A 112 -3.49 8.88 -0.57
N LEU A 113 -4.34 7.92 -0.21
CA LEU A 113 -5.74 7.85 -0.68
C LEU A 113 -6.57 9.03 -0.16
N TYR A 114 -6.32 9.51 1.06
CA TYR A 114 -7.02 10.65 1.66
C TYR A 114 -6.63 11.97 0.98
N VAL A 115 -5.33 12.26 0.87
CA VAL A 115 -4.80 13.51 0.32
C VAL A 115 -5.01 13.58 -1.19
N ARG A 116 -4.80 12.46 -1.90
CA ARG A 116 -4.90 12.37 -3.37
C ARG A 116 -6.17 11.65 -3.83
N ARG A 117 -7.28 11.92 -3.13
CA ARG A 117 -8.61 11.41 -3.53
C ARG A 117 -9.00 11.84 -4.95
N ASP A 118 -8.55 13.01 -5.38
CA ASP A 118 -8.72 13.53 -6.72
C ASP A 118 -8.11 12.61 -7.79
N TRP A 119 -7.00 11.97 -7.47
CA TRP A 119 -6.26 11.08 -8.37
C TRP A 119 -6.76 9.64 -8.30
N TYR A 120 -6.69 9.02 -7.11
CA TYR A 120 -6.97 7.60 -6.94
C TYR A 120 -8.44 7.22 -7.13
N LYS A 121 -9.38 8.16 -6.97
CA LYS A 121 -10.83 7.91 -7.01
C LYS A 121 -11.28 6.79 -6.05
N ALA A 122 -10.49 6.53 -5.03
CA ALA A 122 -10.70 5.52 -4.01
C ALA A 122 -10.69 6.16 -2.62
N TYR A 123 -11.29 5.49 -1.66
CA TYR A 123 -11.32 5.96 -0.27
C TYR A 123 -11.29 4.77 0.70
N THR A 124 -10.90 5.05 1.92
CA THR A 124 -10.98 4.13 3.05
C THR A 124 -11.83 4.75 4.17
N ARG A 125 -12.37 3.91 5.04
CA ARG A 125 -13.11 4.34 6.25
C ARG A 125 -12.23 4.34 7.51
N ILE A 126 -10.93 4.17 7.37
CA ILE A 126 -10.00 4.21 8.48
C ILE A 126 -10.00 5.62 9.09
N ASN A 127 -10.10 5.69 10.43
CA ASN A 127 -10.00 6.95 11.15
C ASN A 127 -8.55 7.45 11.16
N THR A 128 -8.25 8.41 10.29
CA THR A 128 -6.89 8.95 10.13
C THR A 128 -6.33 9.58 11.39
N ARG A 129 -7.17 10.10 12.29
CA ARG A 129 -6.76 10.70 13.56
C ARG A 129 -6.15 9.71 14.56
N GLU A 130 -6.39 8.42 14.38
CA GLU A 130 -5.84 7.35 15.21
C GLU A 130 -4.48 6.84 14.71
N ILE A 131 -4.07 7.17 13.51
CA ILE A 131 -2.88 6.62 12.85
C ILE A 131 -1.63 6.81 13.71
N TYR A 132 -1.35 8.04 14.13
CA TYR A 132 -0.17 8.33 14.95
C TYR A 132 -0.20 7.57 16.28
N ARG A 133 -1.34 7.58 16.97
CA ARG A 133 -1.51 6.87 18.26
C ARG A 133 -1.29 5.37 18.11
N VAL A 134 -1.85 4.79 17.06
CA VAL A 134 -1.72 3.33 16.80
C VAL A 134 -0.28 3.00 16.38
N SER A 135 0.37 3.83 15.59
CA SER A 135 1.79 3.68 15.23
C SER A 135 2.68 3.60 16.49
N ARG A 136 2.51 4.56 17.44
CA ARG A 136 3.26 4.55 18.70
C ARG A 136 2.92 3.37 19.61
N LEU A 137 1.67 2.90 19.57
CA LEU A 137 1.28 1.70 20.31
C LEU A 137 2.00 0.45 19.78
N VAL A 138 2.06 0.29 18.46
CA VAL A 138 2.77 -0.83 17.83
C VAL A 138 4.27 -0.76 18.12
N GLU A 139 4.90 0.41 18.01
CA GLU A 139 6.30 0.62 18.39
C GLU A 139 6.55 0.15 19.83
N ARG A 140 5.69 0.56 20.76
CA ARG A 140 5.81 0.19 22.19
C ARG A 140 5.70 -1.32 22.43
N TYR A 141 4.78 -1.99 21.75
CA TYR A 141 4.55 -3.43 21.97
C TYR A 141 5.56 -4.31 21.26
N THR A 142 6.06 -3.87 20.12
CA THR A 142 7.03 -4.65 19.32
C THR A 142 8.49 -4.35 19.71
N GLY A 143 8.74 -3.19 20.32
CA GLY A 143 10.09 -2.68 20.57
C GLY A 143 10.81 -2.24 19.27
N MET A 144 10.12 -2.17 18.15
CA MET A 144 10.67 -1.71 16.87
C MET A 144 10.45 -0.20 16.74
N PRO A 145 11.50 0.63 16.83
CA PRO A 145 11.35 2.08 16.81
C PRO A 145 10.94 2.58 15.43
N VAL A 146 10.05 3.57 15.41
CA VAL A 146 9.71 4.28 14.17
C VAL A 146 10.84 5.25 13.84
N PRO A 147 11.46 5.17 12.65
CA PRO A 147 12.47 6.14 12.24
C PRO A 147 11.94 7.58 12.30
N PRO A 148 12.71 8.56 12.80
CA PRO A 148 12.24 9.94 12.91
C PRO A 148 11.76 10.56 11.58
N ASN A 149 12.34 10.13 10.47
CA ASN A 149 11.98 10.58 9.12
C ASN A 149 10.93 9.71 8.41
N LYS A 150 10.30 8.76 9.12
CA LYS A 150 9.22 7.94 8.55
C LYS A 150 8.10 8.85 8.07
N ALA A 151 7.63 8.61 6.85
CA ALA A 151 6.47 9.33 6.34
C ALA A 151 5.26 9.19 7.28
N ILE A 152 4.48 10.23 7.40
CA ILE A 152 3.22 10.34 8.17
C ILE A 152 3.43 10.28 9.70
N VAL A 153 4.15 9.29 10.22
CA VAL A 153 4.21 8.99 11.67
C VAL A 153 5.58 9.25 12.32
N GLY A 154 6.59 9.61 11.55
CA GLY A 154 7.90 9.98 12.09
C GLY A 154 7.86 11.32 12.82
N ASP A 155 8.69 11.50 13.83
CA ASP A 155 8.72 12.74 14.64
C ASP A 155 9.09 13.97 13.80
N ASN A 156 9.81 13.79 12.69
CA ASN A 156 10.20 14.87 11.78
C ASN A 156 9.18 15.11 10.64
N ALA A 157 8.08 14.35 10.57
CA ALA A 157 7.15 14.41 9.44
C ALA A 157 6.56 15.82 9.22
N PHE A 158 6.48 16.63 10.28
CA PHE A 158 5.98 18.02 10.25
C PHE A 158 7.02 19.03 10.76
N ALA A 159 8.30 18.66 10.82
CA ALA A 159 9.36 19.53 11.27
C ALA A 159 9.95 20.33 10.09
N HIS A 160 10.15 21.62 10.28
CA HIS A 160 10.74 22.53 9.32
C HIS A 160 11.94 23.27 9.92
N GLU A 161 13.12 23.11 9.35
CA GLU A 161 14.35 23.83 9.80
C GLU A 161 14.74 24.99 8.88
N SER A 162 14.47 24.89 7.59
CA SER A 162 14.78 25.94 6.62
C SER A 162 13.96 27.19 6.90
N GLY A 163 14.63 28.36 6.97
CA GLY A 163 13.98 29.66 7.22
C GLY A 163 12.86 29.98 6.20
N ILE A 164 13.00 29.60 4.93
CA ILE A 164 11.97 29.80 3.92
C ILE A 164 10.74 28.90 4.17
N HIS A 165 10.95 27.67 4.69
CA HIS A 165 9.85 26.79 5.06
C HIS A 165 9.12 27.31 6.29
N GLN A 166 9.87 27.75 7.32
CA GLN A 166 9.30 28.32 8.55
C GLN A 166 8.46 29.57 8.24
N ASP A 167 9.00 30.50 7.45
CA ASP A 167 8.26 31.70 7.01
C ASP A 167 6.99 31.35 6.24
N GLY A 168 7.08 30.36 5.34
CA GLY A 168 5.93 29.88 4.58
C GLY A 168 4.83 29.27 5.45
N VAL A 169 5.19 28.40 6.40
CA VAL A 169 4.24 27.77 7.34
C VAL A 169 3.58 28.79 8.26
N ILE A 170 4.37 29.79 8.77
CA ILE A 170 3.82 30.87 9.59
C ILE A 170 2.78 31.68 8.83
N LYS A 171 3.02 31.94 7.56
CA LYS A 171 2.09 32.69 6.69
C LYS A 171 0.86 31.85 6.31
N HIS A 172 1.07 30.59 5.94
CA HIS A 172 0.00 29.67 5.57
C HIS A 172 0.50 28.22 5.63
N ARG A 173 -0.05 27.40 6.54
CA ARG A 173 0.41 26.02 6.77
C ARG A 173 0.46 25.18 5.48
N ALA A 174 -0.58 25.27 4.64
CA ALA A 174 -0.67 24.52 3.38
C ALA A 174 0.43 24.86 2.35
N THR A 175 1.31 25.84 2.63
CA THR A 175 2.47 26.11 1.77
C THR A 175 3.44 24.94 1.74
N TYR A 176 3.60 24.24 2.86
CA TYR A 176 4.52 23.11 3.01
C TYR A 176 3.90 21.87 3.69
N GLU A 177 2.64 21.94 4.08
CA GLU A 177 1.93 20.82 4.70
C GLU A 177 0.75 20.42 3.80
N ILE A 178 0.69 19.14 3.45
CA ILE A 178 -0.38 18.56 2.61
C ILE A 178 -1.44 17.83 3.43
N MET A 179 -1.26 17.76 4.74
CA MET A 179 -2.16 17.12 5.70
C MET A 179 -2.01 17.78 7.08
N ASP A 180 -2.98 17.58 7.97
CA ASP A 180 -3.07 18.09 9.33
C ASP A 180 -3.18 16.95 10.37
#